data_feacd74d962aa740653d54b1d0518262
#
_entry.id   feacd74d962aa740653d54b1d0518262
#
_cell.length_a   1.000
_cell.length_b   1.000
_cell.length_c   1.000
_cell.angle_alpha   90.00
_cell.angle_beta   90.00
_cell.angle_gamma   90.00
#
_symmetry.space_group_name_H-M   'P 1'
#
loop_
_entity.id
_entity.type
_entity.pdbx_description
1 polymer ?
#
loop_
_entity_poly.entity_id
_entity_poly.type
_entity_poly.pdbx_seq_one_letter_code
_entity_poly.pdbx_strand_id
1 'polypeptide(L)'
;KVRILRMSNGEPFDENKWYTVAVNSYRANGGGELLTKGAGIPRDSLKSRIIWESPKDQRHYLMEEIKKAGVMNPQPNHNWKFIPETWTIPAAARDRKLLFGE
;
A
#
# COMPACT_ATOMS: atom_id res chain seq x y z
N LYS A 1 -0.45 -14.86 -1.85
CA LYS A 1 -0.37 -13.92 -2.96
C LYS A 1 -1.45 -12.84 -2.80
N VAL A 2 -1.17 -11.60 -3.20
CA VAL A 2 -2.15 -10.50 -3.22
C VAL A 2 -2.80 -10.42 -4.61
N ARG A 3 -4.10 -10.19 -4.65
CA ARG A 3 -4.83 -9.85 -5.88
C ARG A 3 -5.47 -8.48 -5.71
N ILE A 4 -5.17 -7.56 -6.63
CA ILE A 4 -5.85 -6.27 -6.74
C ILE A 4 -7.11 -6.48 -7.57
N LEU A 5 -8.26 -6.09 -7.02
CA LEU A 5 -9.56 -6.30 -7.65
C LEU A 5 -9.95 -5.11 -8.54
N ARG A 6 -9.63 -3.89 -8.07
CA ARG A 6 -9.90 -2.63 -8.74
C ARG A 6 -9.13 -1.50 -8.08
N MET A 7 -9.08 -0.36 -8.71
CA MET A 7 -8.58 0.89 -8.12
C MET A 7 -9.57 1.43 -7.07
N SER A 8 -9.13 2.34 -6.21
CA SER A 8 -10.00 2.96 -5.18
C SER A 8 -11.19 3.73 -5.75
N ASN A 9 -11.06 4.25 -6.97
CA ASN A 9 -12.14 4.94 -7.70
C ASN A 9 -13.10 3.99 -8.43
N GLY A 10 -12.90 2.67 -8.31
CA GLY A 10 -13.73 1.64 -8.96
C GLY A 10 -13.26 1.21 -10.34
N GLU A 11 -12.28 1.89 -10.93
CA GLU A 11 -11.73 1.47 -12.24
C GLU A 11 -11.03 0.12 -12.17
N PRO A 12 -11.02 -0.66 -13.26
CA PRO A 12 -10.29 -1.91 -13.33
C PRO A 12 -8.79 -1.69 -13.12
N PHE A 13 -8.14 -2.63 -12.42
CA PHE A 13 -6.69 -2.69 -12.36
C PHE A 13 -6.16 -3.52 -13.55
N ASP A 14 -5.25 -2.94 -14.32
CA ASP A 14 -4.65 -3.57 -15.50
C ASP A 14 -3.17 -3.82 -15.24
N GLU A 15 -2.75 -5.08 -15.20
CA GLU A 15 -1.36 -5.48 -14.95
C GLU A 15 -0.40 -5.04 -16.08
N ASN A 16 -0.91 -4.69 -17.25
CA ASN A 16 -0.12 -4.24 -18.41
C ASN A 16 -0.01 -2.71 -18.53
N LYS A 17 -0.56 -1.98 -17.56
CA LYS A 17 -0.55 -0.52 -17.54
C LYS A 17 0.51 0.02 -16.58
N TRP A 18 1.09 1.15 -16.93
CA TRP A 18 1.96 1.90 -16.02
C TRP A 18 1.16 2.71 -15.03
N TYR A 19 1.60 2.71 -13.79
CA TYR A 19 0.98 3.45 -12.69
C TYR A 19 2.00 4.32 -11.98
N THR A 20 1.57 5.49 -11.53
CA THR A 20 2.30 6.29 -10.54
C THR A 20 1.94 5.78 -9.16
N VAL A 21 2.96 5.47 -8.36
CA VAL A 21 2.80 4.89 -7.03
C VAL A 21 3.30 5.88 -5.99
N ALA A 22 2.48 6.18 -4.99
CA ALA A 22 2.88 6.97 -3.83
C ALA A 22 3.53 6.06 -2.78
N VAL A 23 4.75 6.40 -2.39
CA VAL A 23 5.51 5.70 -1.35
C VAL A 23 6.22 6.71 -0.45
N ASN A 24 6.59 6.31 0.77
CA ASN A 24 7.44 7.15 1.63
C ASN A 24 8.90 7.15 1.16
N SER A 25 9.69 8.08 1.66
CA SER A 25 11.12 8.23 1.29
C SER A 25 11.95 6.98 1.60
N TYR A 26 11.68 6.30 2.70
CA TYR A 26 12.34 5.04 3.05
C TYR A 26 12.17 3.99 1.95
N ARG A 27 10.94 3.79 1.47
CA ARG A 27 10.64 2.85 0.37
C ARG A 27 11.20 3.32 -0.97
N ALA A 28 11.06 4.61 -1.27
CA ALA A 28 11.59 5.20 -2.50
C ALA A 28 13.11 5.04 -2.64
N ASN A 29 13.84 5.08 -1.53
CA ASN A 29 15.30 4.88 -1.49
C ASN A 29 15.71 3.39 -1.41
N GLY A 30 14.79 2.47 -1.56
CA GLY A 30 15.05 1.02 -1.58
C GLY A 30 14.96 0.34 -0.22
N GLY A 31 14.50 1.04 0.81
CA GLY A 31 14.31 0.48 2.14
C GLY A 31 13.30 -0.67 2.16
N GLY A 32 13.63 -1.74 2.89
CA GLY A 32 12.82 -2.97 2.95
C GLY A 32 12.80 -3.76 1.65
N GLU A 33 13.61 -3.39 0.67
CA GLU A 33 13.81 -4.12 -0.60
C GLU A 33 12.53 -4.33 -1.44
N LEU A 34 11.44 -3.59 -1.13
CA LEU A 34 10.18 -3.71 -1.85
C LEU A 34 10.32 -3.36 -3.34
N LEU A 35 10.99 -2.24 -3.64
CA LEU A 35 11.18 -1.79 -5.01
C LEU A 35 12.33 -2.52 -5.70
N THR A 36 13.37 -2.90 -4.96
CA THR A 36 14.55 -3.55 -5.54
C THR A 36 14.31 -5.04 -5.76
N LYS A 37 14.23 -5.84 -4.71
CA LYS A 37 13.99 -7.28 -4.83
C LYS A 37 12.54 -7.61 -5.19
N GLY A 38 11.58 -6.87 -4.63
CA GLY A 38 10.16 -7.12 -4.87
C GLY A 38 9.74 -6.75 -6.30
N ALA A 39 10.04 -5.54 -6.74
CA ALA A 39 9.66 -5.04 -8.06
C ALA A 39 10.77 -5.19 -9.13
N GLY A 40 11.95 -5.66 -8.76
CA GLY A 40 13.06 -5.90 -9.68
C GLY A 40 13.70 -4.61 -10.24
N ILE A 41 13.55 -3.47 -9.57
CA ILE A 41 14.13 -2.20 -10.01
C ILE A 41 15.57 -2.12 -9.52
N PRO A 42 16.56 -1.93 -10.41
CA PRO A 42 17.95 -1.73 -10.00
C PRO A 42 18.08 -0.54 -9.03
N ARG A 43 18.86 -0.71 -7.97
CA ARG A 43 19.00 0.31 -6.91
C ARG A 43 19.49 1.67 -7.42
N ASP A 44 20.41 1.67 -8.36
CA ASP A 44 20.94 2.87 -9.02
C ASP A 44 19.91 3.60 -9.91
N SER A 45 18.86 2.90 -10.31
CA SER A 45 17.76 3.45 -11.13
C SER A 45 16.61 4.02 -10.31
N LEU A 46 16.56 3.81 -8.99
CA LEU A 46 15.44 4.25 -8.15
C LEU A 46 15.24 5.76 -8.22
N LYS A 47 16.31 6.53 -8.07
CA LYS A 47 16.25 8.00 -8.05
C LYS A 47 15.71 8.59 -9.34
N SER A 48 16.06 8.01 -10.49
CA SER A 48 15.60 8.49 -11.81
C SER A 48 14.11 8.20 -12.06
N ARG A 49 13.48 7.37 -11.26
CA ARG A 49 12.05 7.04 -11.35
C ARG A 49 11.16 7.92 -10.48
N ILE A 50 11.75 8.77 -9.64
CA ILE A 50 11.00 9.71 -8.81
C ILE A 50 10.53 10.86 -9.71
N ILE A 51 9.22 11.02 -9.84
CA ILE A 51 8.62 12.07 -10.67
C ILE A 51 8.17 13.28 -9.85
N TRP A 52 8.02 13.10 -8.54
CA TRP A 52 7.67 14.17 -7.62
C TRP A 52 8.03 13.78 -6.18
N GLU A 53 8.44 14.78 -5.42
CA GLU A 53 8.79 14.65 -4.02
C GLU A 53 8.08 15.75 -3.21
N SER A 54 7.44 15.38 -2.09
CA SER A 54 6.76 16.37 -1.26
C SER A 54 7.76 17.23 -0.50
N PRO A 55 7.50 18.55 -0.34
CA PRO A 55 8.40 19.45 0.40
C PRO A 55 8.44 19.16 1.91
N LYS A 56 7.45 18.46 2.44
CA LYS A 56 7.34 18.07 3.85
C LYS A 56 7.13 16.58 3.97
N ASP A 57 7.34 16.01 5.17
CA ASP A 57 7.14 14.60 5.40
C ASP A 57 5.64 14.21 5.43
N GLN A 58 5.38 12.93 5.31
CA GLN A 58 4.02 12.37 5.29
C GLN A 58 3.23 12.71 6.56
N ARG A 59 3.88 12.76 7.73
CA ARG A 59 3.21 13.06 9.00
C ARG A 59 2.63 14.47 9.02
N HIS A 60 3.33 15.43 8.42
CA HIS A 60 2.83 16.80 8.30
C HIS A 60 1.48 16.82 7.57
N TYR A 61 1.38 16.19 6.42
CA TYR A 61 0.13 16.14 5.63
C TYR A 61 -0.96 15.37 6.33
N LEU A 62 -0.62 14.26 7.00
CA LEU A 62 -1.58 13.51 7.80
C LEU A 62 -2.16 14.35 8.95
N MET A 63 -1.31 15.10 9.65
CA MET A 63 -1.76 16.02 10.72
C MET A 63 -2.69 17.11 10.18
N GLU A 64 -2.38 17.70 9.03
CA GLU A 64 -3.23 18.72 8.39
C GLU A 64 -4.60 18.14 8.01
N GLU A 65 -4.66 16.94 7.44
CA GLU A 65 -5.93 16.29 7.10
C GLU A 65 -6.75 15.92 8.34
N ILE A 66 -6.11 15.44 9.41
CA ILE A 66 -6.81 15.14 10.69
C ILE A 66 -7.39 16.42 11.29
N LYS A 67 -6.64 17.52 11.32
CA LYS A 67 -7.12 18.82 11.81
C LYS A 67 -8.32 19.31 11.00
N LYS A 68 -8.26 19.20 9.69
CA LYS A 68 -9.29 19.63 8.76
C LYS A 68 -10.58 18.79 8.91
N ALA A 69 -10.44 17.48 9.07
CA ALA A 69 -11.57 16.57 9.22
C ALA A 69 -12.20 16.62 10.62
N GLY A 70 -11.43 16.99 11.64
CA GLY A 70 -11.81 16.94 13.05
C GLY A 70 -11.87 15.53 13.59
N VAL A 71 -12.76 14.70 13.06
CA VAL A 71 -12.87 13.27 13.37
C VAL A 71 -12.66 12.46 12.09
N MET A 72 -11.81 11.45 12.15
CA MET A 72 -11.56 10.53 11.05
C MET A 72 -12.10 9.14 11.39
N ASN A 73 -12.85 8.56 10.45
CA ASN A 73 -13.35 7.18 10.54
C ASN A 73 -13.11 6.48 9.20
N PRO A 74 -11.85 6.16 8.86
CA PRO A 74 -11.52 5.53 7.60
C PRO A 74 -12.11 4.13 7.52
N GLN A 75 -12.67 3.79 6.36
CA GLN A 75 -13.21 2.48 6.07
C GLN A 75 -12.35 1.79 5.00
N PRO A 76 -12.19 0.46 5.07
CA PRO A 76 -11.45 -0.27 4.06
C PRO A 76 -12.19 -0.24 2.71
N ASN A 77 -11.43 -0.11 1.62
CA ASN A 77 -11.99 -0.07 0.26
C ASN A 77 -12.39 -1.45 -0.27
N HIS A 78 -11.98 -2.53 0.35
CA HIS A 78 -12.18 -3.92 -0.11
C HIS A 78 -11.79 -4.14 -1.58
N ASN A 79 -10.73 -3.46 -2.04
CA ASN A 79 -10.30 -3.45 -3.42
C ASN A 79 -9.12 -4.39 -3.71
N TRP A 80 -8.69 -5.15 -2.71
CA TRP A 80 -7.68 -6.20 -2.83
C TRP A 80 -7.95 -7.34 -1.86
N LYS A 81 -7.36 -8.51 -2.10
CA LYS A 81 -7.46 -9.66 -1.21
C LYS A 81 -6.25 -10.57 -1.30
N PHE A 82 -6.07 -11.41 -0.30
CA PHE A 82 -5.16 -12.54 -0.36
C PHE A 82 -5.77 -13.73 -1.08
N ILE A 83 -4.97 -14.44 -1.85
CA ILE A 83 -5.36 -15.67 -2.56
C ILE A 83 -4.32 -16.78 -2.35
N PRO A 84 -4.73 -18.08 -2.40
CA PRO A 84 -6.11 -18.57 -2.49
C PRO A 84 -6.89 -18.36 -1.19
N GLU A 85 -8.15 -18.02 -1.29
CA GLU A 85 -9.01 -17.75 -0.12
C GLU A 85 -9.25 -18.98 0.74
N THR A 86 -9.19 -20.18 0.16
CA THR A 86 -9.27 -21.45 0.87
C THR A 86 -8.20 -21.62 1.96
N TRP A 87 -7.07 -20.92 1.83
CA TRP A 87 -5.99 -20.93 2.82
C TRP A 87 -6.00 -19.67 3.68
N THR A 88 -6.24 -18.52 3.06
CA THR A 88 -6.05 -17.23 3.74
C THR A 88 -7.18 -16.90 4.71
N ILE A 89 -8.42 -17.28 4.42
CA ILE A 89 -9.56 -17.05 5.32
C ILE A 89 -9.42 -17.84 6.63
N PRO A 90 -9.18 -19.18 6.61
CA PRO A 90 -8.97 -19.92 7.85
C PRO A 90 -7.74 -19.47 8.63
N ALA A 91 -6.65 -19.08 7.95
CA ALA A 91 -5.45 -18.56 8.58
C ALA A 91 -5.73 -17.24 9.32
N ALA A 92 -6.40 -16.30 8.68
CA ALA A 92 -6.78 -15.03 9.29
C ALA A 92 -7.69 -15.22 10.51
N ALA A 93 -8.67 -16.12 10.43
CA ALA A 93 -9.55 -16.46 11.55
C ALA A 93 -8.78 -17.02 12.74
N ARG A 94 -7.83 -17.92 12.50
CA ARG A 94 -6.96 -18.48 13.52
C ARG A 94 -6.07 -17.42 14.18
N ASP A 95 -5.48 -16.52 13.39
CA ASP A 95 -4.62 -15.44 13.88
C ASP A 95 -5.42 -14.45 14.75
N ARG A 96 -6.63 -14.10 14.33
CA ARG A 96 -7.54 -13.26 15.16
C ARG A 96 -7.85 -13.91 16.50
N LYS A 97 -8.15 -15.19 16.50
CA LYS A 97 -8.41 -15.93 17.74
C LYS A 97 -7.20 -15.94 18.67
N LEU A 98 -5.99 -16.12 18.13
CA LEU A 98 -4.76 -16.10 18.92
C LEU A 98 -4.43 -14.71 19.48
N LEU A 99 -4.66 -13.65 18.71
CA LEU A 99 -4.28 -12.29 19.08
C LEU A 99 -5.33 -11.59 19.93
N PHE A 100 -6.61 -11.84 19.68
CA PHE A 100 -7.72 -11.08 20.27
C PHE A 100 -8.75 -11.94 21.00
N GLY A 101 -8.65 -13.27 20.96
CA GLY A 101 -9.60 -14.19 21.56
C GLY A 101 -10.97 -14.28 20.87
N GLU A 102 -11.08 -13.75 19.66
CA GLU A 102 -12.33 -13.69 18.87
C GLU A 102 -12.53 -14.91 17.97
#